data_10b5896d46f3b0338d7d937bc4b29fbb
#
_entry.id   10b5896d46f3b0338d7d937bc4b29fbb
#
_cell.length_a   1.000
_cell.length_b   1.000
_cell.length_c   1.000
_cell.angle_alpha   90.00
_cell.angle_beta   90.00
_cell.angle_gamma   90.00
#
_symmetry.space_group_name_H-M   'P 1'
#
loop_
_entity.id
_entity.type
_entity.pdbx_description
1 polymer ?
#
loop_
_entity_poly.entity_id
_entity_poly.type
_entity_poly.pdbx_seq_one_letter_code
_entity_poly.pdbx_strand_id
1 'polypeptide(L)'
;MRKDPFFRISPRRSDVCPNPEEPEGEDEDVQMERRRTADALNSTNFDEKPVIIASCLRKEYTGKRKRCLSKRKKKIAARHVSFCVRKGEVLGLLGHNGAGKSTSIKVITGDTKPTAGQVLLKGSSGGDPLGFLGYCPQEDALWPSLTVKEHLEVFAAVKGLRKADAAAAIERLVDALKLQDQLKLPTKALSEGIKRKLCFTLSILGNPSVVLLDEPSTGMDPEGQQQMWQAIRATFKNTERGALLTTHYMAEAEAVCDRVAIMVSGRLRCIGAIQHLKNKFGKNYLLEMKVKTPTQEVTLHSEILRLFPQAARQERFSSLMVYKLPVEDVRPLAQAFFKLENVKQRFDLEEYSLSQSTLEQVFLELSKEQELDDLKEELHPSVKWKLLPQEEP
;
A
#
# COMPACT_ATOMS: atom_id res chain seq x y z
N MET A 1 -38.94 4.29 -3.21
CA MET A 1 -37.62 4.84 -2.82
C MET A 1 -36.62 3.69 -2.71
N ARG A 2 -35.58 3.62 -3.55
CA ARG A 2 -34.49 2.66 -3.36
C ARG A 2 -33.78 3.02 -2.06
N LYS A 3 -33.63 2.07 -1.12
CA LYS A 3 -32.86 2.27 0.11
C LYS A 3 -31.40 2.50 -0.29
N ASP A 4 -30.73 3.45 0.37
CA ASP A 4 -29.30 3.72 0.17
C ASP A 4 -28.52 2.42 0.44
N PRO A 5 -27.79 1.88 -0.55
CA PRO A 5 -27.04 0.63 -0.39
C PRO A 5 -25.69 0.83 0.31
N PHE A 6 -25.40 2.03 0.82
CA PHE A 6 -24.13 2.33 1.48
C PHE A 6 -24.26 2.33 3.01
N PHE A 7 -23.30 1.66 3.65
CA PHE A 7 -23.11 1.71 5.09
C PHE A 7 -22.19 2.89 5.45
N ARG A 8 -22.61 3.74 6.39
CA ARG A 8 -21.89 4.95 6.79
C ARG A 8 -21.29 4.83 8.17
N ILE A 9 -19.99 5.10 8.28
CA ILE A 9 -19.26 5.21 9.54
C ILE A 9 -18.88 6.68 9.73
N SER A 10 -19.35 7.30 10.81
CA SER A 10 -19.13 8.72 11.12
C SER A 10 -18.78 8.91 12.59
N PRO A 11 -18.18 10.06 12.99
CA PRO A 11 -17.88 10.39 14.36
C PRO A 11 -19.16 10.48 15.21
N ARG A 12 -19.02 10.41 16.53
CA ARG A 12 -20.12 10.77 17.44
C ARG A 12 -20.39 12.27 17.29
N ARG A 13 -21.66 12.69 17.41
CA ARG A 13 -22.09 14.09 17.25
C ARG A 13 -21.31 15.11 18.10
N SER A 14 -20.74 14.69 19.23
CA SER A 14 -19.90 15.52 20.11
C SER A 14 -18.47 15.76 19.62
N ASP A 15 -18.01 15.01 18.63
CA ASP A 15 -16.60 14.97 18.22
C ASP A 15 -16.37 15.60 16.82
N VAL A 16 -17.33 16.40 16.33
CA VAL A 16 -17.19 17.09 15.05
C VAL A 16 -16.13 18.18 15.21
N CYS A 17 -14.92 17.92 14.68
CA CYS A 17 -13.90 18.95 14.57
C CYS A 17 -14.34 19.99 13.53
N PRO A 18 -14.25 21.30 13.82
CA PRO A 18 -14.50 22.32 12.81
C PRO A 18 -13.52 22.13 11.65
N ASN A 19 -13.94 22.54 10.47
CA ASN A 19 -13.30 22.38 9.17
C ASN A 19 -11.77 22.20 9.24
N PRO A 20 -11.23 21.09 8.74
CA PRO A 20 -9.79 20.88 8.79
C PRO A 20 -9.08 21.95 7.99
N GLU A 21 -8.07 22.56 8.57
CA GLU A 21 -7.10 23.38 7.87
C GLU A 21 -6.59 22.60 6.64
N GLU A 22 -6.69 23.18 5.45
CA GLU A 22 -6.07 22.59 4.26
C GLU A 22 -4.57 22.53 4.50
N PRO A 23 -3.95 21.37 4.43
CA PRO A 23 -2.51 21.26 4.67
C PRO A 23 -1.78 22.03 3.55
N GLU A 24 -0.97 23.01 3.94
CA GLU A 24 -0.06 23.70 3.02
C GLU A 24 0.91 22.65 2.41
N GLY A 25 1.11 22.72 1.10
CA GLY A 25 2.05 21.86 0.38
C GLY A 25 1.57 20.43 0.09
N GLU A 26 0.26 20.16 0.12
CA GLU A 26 -0.28 18.86 -0.28
C GLU A 26 -0.10 18.63 -1.79
N ASP A 27 0.30 17.40 -2.16
CA ASP A 27 0.49 16.99 -3.55
C ASP A 27 -0.82 17.11 -4.37
N GLU A 28 -0.70 17.50 -5.64
CA GLU A 28 -1.84 17.72 -6.55
C GLU A 28 -2.71 16.47 -6.73
N ASP A 29 -2.10 15.26 -6.78
CA ASP A 29 -2.84 14.01 -6.92
C ASP A 29 -3.68 13.72 -5.67
N VAL A 30 -3.17 14.08 -4.48
CA VAL A 30 -3.91 13.96 -3.22
C VAL A 30 -5.06 14.95 -3.17
N GLN A 31 -4.85 16.19 -3.61
CA GLN A 31 -5.91 17.20 -3.71
C GLN A 31 -7.00 16.77 -4.70
N MET A 32 -6.61 16.24 -5.87
CA MET A 32 -7.57 15.70 -6.85
C MET A 32 -8.37 14.52 -6.28
N GLU A 33 -7.71 13.61 -5.57
CA GLU A 33 -8.39 12.46 -4.96
C GLU A 33 -9.37 12.92 -3.86
N ARG A 34 -9.03 13.96 -3.10
CA ARG A 34 -9.93 14.57 -2.12
C ARG A 34 -11.19 15.13 -2.79
N ARG A 35 -11.04 15.85 -3.92
CA ARG A 35 -12.17 16.37 -4.72
C ARG A 35 -13.04 15.23 -5.24
N ARG A 36 -12.44 14.19 -5.85
CA ARG A 36 -13.15 12.99 -6.31
C ARG A 36 -13.94 12.32 -5.19
N THR A 37 -13.34 12.25 -4.00
CA THR A 37 -13.99 11.68 -2.82
C THR A 37 -15.20 12.48 -2.40
N ALA A 38 -15.10 13.81 -2.42
CA ALA A 38 -16.22 14.71 -2.12
C ALA A 38 -17.33 14.61 -3.18
N ASP A 39 -16.99 14.55 -4.46
CA ASP A 39 -17.95 14.36 -5.55
C ASP A 39 -18.66 13.02 -5.46
N ALA A 40 -17.90 11.94 -5.16
CA ALA A 40 -18.46 10.61 -4.96
C ALA A 40 -19.43 10.53 -3.76
N LEU A 41 -19.16 11.29 -2.68
CA LEU A 41 -20.08 11.39 -1.55
C LEU A 41 -21.41 12.01 -1.97
N ASN A 42 -21.37 13.09 -2.76
CA ASN A 42 -22.52 13.89 -3.16
C ASN A 42 -23.28 13.28 -4.36
N SER A 43 -22.65 12.36 -5.11
CA SER A 43 -23.30 11.70 -6.25
C SER A 43 -24.56 10.95 -5.82
N THR A 44 -25.61 11.03 -6.63
CA THR A 44 -26.85 10.27 -6.46
C THR A 44 -26.87 8.98 -7.28
N ASN A 45 -25.89 8.79 -8.20
CA ASN A 45 -25.78 7.58 -8.99
C ASN A 45 -25.04 6.48 -8.21
N PHE A 46 -25.80 5.60 -7.57
CA PHE A 46 -25.28 4.51 -6.74
C PHE A 46 -24.52 3.45 -7.53
N ASP A 47 -24.82 3.30 -8.83
CA ASP A 47 -24.20 2.26 -9.66
C ASP A 47 -22.75 2.65 -10.06
N GLU A 48 -22.43 3.93 -10.15
CA GLU A 48 -21.10 4.44 -10.48
C GLU A 48 -20.25 4.74 -9.25
N LYS A 49 -20.84 4.75 -8.04
CA LYS A 49 -20.09 5.05 -6.81
C LYS A 49 -18.99 4.03 -6.56
N PRO A 50 -17.82 4.48 -6.06
CA PRO A 50 -16.77 3.63 -5.53
C PRO A 50 -17.29 2.70 -4.42
N VAL A 51 -16.66 1.55 -4.25
CA VAL A 51 -17.06 0.58 -3.21
C VAL A 51 -16.61 1.00 -1.81
N ILE A 52 -15.52 1.77 -1.71
CA ILE A 52 -15.05 2.42 -0.48
C ILE A 52 -14.88 3.90 -0.76
N ILE A 53 -15.43 4.76 0.09
CA ILE A 53 -15.23 6.21 0.07
C ILE A 53 -14.80 6.61 1.48
N ALA A 54 -13.53 6.99 1.63
CA ALA A 54 -12.99 7.53 2.88
C ALA A 54 -12.76 9.04 2.69
N SER A 55 -13.46 9.88 3.45
CA SER A 55 -13.40 11.33 3.28
C SER A 55 -12.92 12.01 4.53
N CYS A 56 -11.83 12.75 4.41
CA CYS A 56 -11.22 13.59 5.45
C CYS A 56 -11.04 12.84 6.78
N LEU A 57 -10.64 11.57 6.72
CA LEU A 57 -10.49 10.74 7.91
C LEU A 57 -9.45 11.31 8.86
N ARG A 58 -9.88 11.58 10.08
CA ARG A 58 -9.02 11.96 11.19
C ARG A 58 -9.20 11.00 12.36
N LYS A 59 -8.10 10.51 12.92
CA LYS A 59 -8.13 9.69 14.13
C LYS A 59 -7.09 10.15 15.13
N GLU A 60 -7.56 10.52 16.32
CA GLU A 60 -6.75 10.86 17.48
C GLU A 60 -6.91 9.80 18.55
N TYR A 61 -5.80 9.38 19.14
CA TYR A 61 -5.77 8.55 20.34
C TYR A 61 -5.35 9.39 21.54
N THR A 62 -6.08 9.27 22.63
CA THR A 62 -5.75 9.95 23.89
C THR A 62 -4.96 9.01 24.78
N GLY A 63 -3.70 9.32 25.04
CA GLY A 63 -2.83 8.53 25.90
C GLY A 63 -3.33 8.47 27.36
N LYS A 64 -2.86 7.46 28.10
CA LYS A 64 -3.11 7.37 29.55
C LYS A 64 -2.42 8.54 30.27
N ARG A 65 -3.06 9.12 31.31
CA ARG A 65 -2.43 10.15 32.17
C ARG A 65 -1.25 9.52 32.90
N LYS A 66 -0.06 10.10 32.77
CA LYS A 66 1.13 9.67 33.53
C LYS A 66 1.08 10.16 34.99
N ARG A 67 0.40 11.28 35.28
CA ARG A 67 0.16 11.85 36.63
C ARG A 67 -1.22 12.52 36.63
N CYS A 68 -1.83 12.66 37.83
CA CYS A 68 -3.20 13.17 37.99
C CYS A 68 -3.43 14.58 37.38
N LEU A 69 -2.40 15.43 37.35
CA LEU A 69 -2.44 16.81 36.85
C LEU A 69 -1.81 17.00 35.45
N SER A 70 -1.28 15.95 34.81
CA SER A 70 -0.66 16.09 33.48
C SER A 70 -1.71 16.12 32.37
N LYS A 71 -1.53 17.03 31.38
CA LYS A 71 -2.34 16.99 30.14
C LYS A 71 -2.11 15.65 29.45
N ARG A 72 -3.20 15.02 28.97
CA ARG A 72 -3.11 13.78 28.18
C ARG A 72 -2.43 14.10 26.84
N LYS A 73 -1.35 13.40 26.52
CA LYS A 73 -0.74 13.51 25.18
C LYS A 73 -1.71 12.89 24.18
N LYS A 74 -2.12 13.67 23.18
CA LYS A 74 -2.87 13.18 22.02
C LYS A 74 -1.87 12.70 20.95
N LYS A 75 -2.12 11.52 20.38
CA LYS A 75 -1.38 11.02 19.22
C LYS A 75 -2.35 10.99 18.04
N ILE A 76 -2.04 11.76 17.00
CA ILE A 76 -2.82 11.76 15.77
C ILE A 76 -2.27 10.64 14.89
N ALA A 77 -3.08 9.65 14.56
CA ALA A 77 -2.69 8.50 13.78
C ALA A 77 -3.14 8.59 12.31
N ALA A 78 -4.19 9.35 12.03
CA ALA A 78 -4.61 9.70 10.67
C ALA A 78 -4.99 11.19 10.64
N ARG A 79 -4.51 11.91 9.61
CA ARG A 79 -4.67 13.36 9.43
C ARG A 79 -5.26 13.62 8.05
N HIS A 80 -6.57 13.86 7.97
CA HIS A 80 -7.29 14.24 6.75
C HIS A 80 -7.11 13.30 5.56
N VAL A 81 -7.08 11.99 5.82
CA VAL A 81 -6.90 10.96 4.79
C VAL A 81 -8.17 10.86 3.93
N SER A 82 -8.02 11.08 2.62
CA SER A 82 -9.14 10.98 1.67
C SER A 82 -8.74 10.11 0.48
N PHE A 83 -9.52 9.08 0.21
CA PHE A 83 -9.34 8.21 -0.96
C PHE A 83 -10.64 7.45 -1.27
N CYS A 84 -10.73 6.97 -2.50
CA CYS A 84 -11.80 6.06 -2.90
C CYS A 84 -11.23 4.81 -3.57
N VAL A 85 -11.92 3.68 -3.39
CA VAL A 85 -11.65 2.41 -4.08
C VAL A 85 -12.78 2.15 -5.06
N ARG A 86 -12.44 1.97 -6.32
CA ARG A 86 -13.39 1.73 -7.40
C ARG A 86 -13.78 0.26 -7.47
N LYS A 87 -14.82 -0.04 -8.23
CA LYS A 87 -15.16 -1.41 -8.61
C LYS A 87 -14.04 -2.02 -9.45
N GLY A 88 -13.70 -3.27 -9.19
CA GLY A 88 -12.63 -3.98 -9.88
C GLY A 88 -11.22 -3.55 -9.50
N GLU A 89 -11.06 -2.64 -8.52
CA GLU A 89 -9.79 -2.05 -8.13
C GLU A 89 -9.25 -2.66 -6.85
N VAL A 90 -7.92 -2.83 -6.81
CA VAL A 90 -7.15 -3.03 -5.59
C VAL A 90 -6.33 -1.77 -5.33
N LEU A 91 -6.68 -1.01 -4.29
CA LEU A 91 -5.91 0.15 -3.83
C LEU A 91 -4.95 -0.28 -2.74
N GLY A 92 -3.65 -0.05 -2.95
CA GLY A 92 -2.60 -0.27 -1.95
C GLY A 92 -2.44 0.94 -1.03
N LEU A 93 -2.49 0.76 0.28
CA LEU A 93 -2.13 1.77 1.27
C LEU A 93 -0.75 1.44 1.84
N LEU A 94 0.27 2.14 1.36
CA LEU A 94 1.68 1.91 1.69
C LEU A 94 2.14 2.83 2.80
N GLY A 95 3.13 2.42 3.56
CA GLY A 95 3.73 3.24 4.61
C GLY A 95 4.56 2.43 5.59
N HIS A 96 5.49 3.07 6.29
CA HIS A 96 6.23 2.44 7.38
C HIS A 96 5.31 2.02 8.54
N ASN A 97 5.86 1.23 9.46
CA ASN A 97 5.17 0.89 10.69
C ASN A 97 4.90 2.17 11.49
N GLY A 98 3.64 2.35 11.92
CA GLY A 98 3.22 3.57 12.60
C GLY A 98 2.74 4.71 11.70
N ALA A 99 2.80 4.60 10.38
CA ALA A 99 2.30 5.61 9.44
C ALA A 99 0.78 5.83 9.50
N GLY A 100 0.02 4.92 10.15
CA GLY A 100 -1.42 5.03 10.31
C GLY A 100 -2.26 4.05 9.47
N LYS A 101 -1.64 3.14 8.70
CA LYS A 101 -2.32 2.14 7.84
C LYS A 101 -3.37 1.32 8.60
N SER A 102 -2.94 0.56 9.61
CA SER A 102 -3.84 -0.28 10.43
C SER A 102 -4.88 0.54 11.20
N THR A 103 -4.58 1.81 11.52
CA THR A 103 -5.59 2.73 12.09
C THR A 103 -6.67 3.04 11.07
N SER A 104 -6.31 3.29 9.82
CA SER A 104 -7.27 3.53 8.74
C SER A 104 -8.14 2.29 8.50
N ILE A 105 -7.55 1.09 8.48
CA ILE A 105 -8.31 -0.18 8.42
C ILE A 105 -9.29 -0.27 9.60
N LYS A 106 -8.85 -0.07 10.84
CA LYS A 106 -9.72 -0.12 12.05
C LYS A 106 -10.87 0.89 12.02
N VAL A 107 -10.69 2.03 11.36
CA VAL A 107 -11.79 2.98 11.15
C VAL A 107 -12.75 2.46 10.08
N ILE A 108 -12.23 1.87 9.00
CA ILE A 108 -13.04 1.35 7.90
C ILE A 108 -13.81 0.08 8.31
N THR A 109 -13.24 -0.78 9.14
CA THR A 109 -13.95 -1.94 9.72
C THR A 109 -15.02 -1.53 10.74
N GLY A 110 -14.96 -0.30 11.24
CA GLY A 110 -15.86 0.17 12.31
C GLY A 110 -15.42 -0.19 13.73
N ASP A 111 -14.29 -0.91 13.90
CA ASP A 111 -13.72 -1.21 15.21
C ASP A 111 -13.45 0.04 16.02
N THR A 112 -13.07 1.10 15.34
CA THR A 112 -12.75 2.38 15.94
C THR A 112 -13.45 3.51 15.21
N LYS A 113 -14.24 4.32 15.91
CA LYS A 113 -14.88 5.48 15.29
C LYS A 113 -13.85 6.55 14.91
N PRO A 114 -13.99 7.20 13.76
CA PRO A 114 -13.15 8.34 13.40
C PRO A 114 -13.39 9.50 14.37
N THR A 115 -12.38 10.34 14.58
CA THR A 115 -12.51 11.59 15.33
C THR A 115 -13.16 12.68 14.47
N ALA A 116 -12.84 12.69 13.15
CA ALA A 116 -13.52 13.52 12.15
C ALA A 116 -13.50 12.78 10.80
N GLY A 117 -14.30 13.29 9.85
CA GLY A 117 -14.47 12.65 8.55
C GLY A 117 -15.48 11.49 8.60
N GLN A 118 -15.60 10.79 7.47
CA GLN A 118 -16.56 9.68 7.35
C GLN A 118 -16.09 8.64 6.34
N VAL A 119 -16.62 7.42 6.49
CA VAL A 119 -16.43 6.32 5.55
C VAL A 119 -17.78 5.85 5.04
N LEU A 120 -17.89 5.63 3.74
CA LEU A 120 -19.01 4.93 3.11
C LEU A 120 -18.49 3.64 2.50
N LEU A 121 -19.17 2.54 2.76
CA LEU A 121 -18.90 1.23 2.21
C LEU A 121 -20.10 0.75 1.41
N LYS A 122 -19.88 0.22 0.19
CA LYS A 122 -20.93 -0.39 -0.61
C LYS A 122 -21.44 -1.64 0.12
N GLY A 123 -22.67 -1.58 0.62
CA GLY A 123 -23.33 -2.68 1.32
C GLY A 123 -24.16 -3.55 0.41
N SER A 124 -24.77 -4.57 0.98
CA SER A 124 -25.87 -5.30 0.34
C SER A 124 -27.20 -4.61 0.60
N SER A 125 -28.14 -4.71 -0.33
CA SER A 125 -29.50 -4.11 -0.21
C SER A 125 -30.29 -4.59 1.02
N GLY A 126 -29.78 -5.55 1.78
CA GLY A 126 -30.40 -6.13 2.98
C GLY A 126 -29.94 -5.55 4.31
N GLY A 127 -28.92 -4.66 4.34
CA GLY A 127 -28.50 -3.98 5.55
C GLY A 127 -27.66 -4.82 6.54
N ASP A 128 -27.24 -6.03 6.17
CA ASP A 128 -26.37 -6.86 7.00
C ASP A 128 -24.89 -6.50 6.76
N PRO A 129 -24.20 -5.92 7.78
CA PRO A 129 -22.79 -5.56 7.67
C PRO A 129 -21.88 -6.74 7.43
N LEU A 130 -22.21 -7.93 7.92
CA LEU A 130 -21.38 -9.12 7.85
C LEU A 130 -21.32 -9.72 6.43
N GLY A 131 -22.37 -9.51 5.63
CA GLY A 131 -22.47 -10.07 4.28
C GLY A 131 -21.67 -9.32 3.20
N PHE A 132 -21.39 -8.02 3.38
CA PHE A 132 -20.75 -7.20 2.34
C PHE A 132 -19.28 -6.89 2.57
N LEU A 133 -18.77 -7.07 3.80
CA LEU A 133 -17.39 -6.79 4.17
C LEU A 133 -16.60 -8.08 4.38
N GLY A 134 -15.49 -8.21 3.67
CA GLY A 134 -14.45 -9.19 3.93
C GLY A 134 -13.27 -8.55 4.63
N TYR A 135 -12.68 -9.22 5.62
CA TYR A 135 -11.52 -8.70 6.30
C TYR A 135 -10.50 -9.81 6.56
N CYS A 136 -9.28 -9.62 6.08
CA CYS A 136 -8.12 -10.43 6.38
C CYS A 136 -7.21 -9.62 7.31
N PRO A 137 -7.22 -9.89 8.63
CA PRO A 137 -6.40 -9.15 9.59
C PRO A 137 -4.91 -9.50 9.46
N GLN A 138 -4.05 -8.65 10.03
CA GLN A 138 -2.61 -8.87 10.08
C GLN A 138 -2.25 -10.10 10.93
N GLU A 139 -2.93 -10.29 12.06
CA GLU A 139 -2.80 -11.48 12.89
C GLU A 139 -3.83 -12.54 12.49
N ASP A 140 -3.45 -13.81 12.52
CA ASP A 140 -4.31 -14.91 12.12
C ASP A 140 -5.43 -15.13 13.15
N ALA A 141 -6.62 -14.64 12.85
CA ALA A 141 -7.82 -14.79 13.67
C ALA A 141 -8.46 -16.18 13.46
N LEU A 142 -7.75 -17.24 13.81
CA LEU A 142 -8.17 -18.63 13.63
C LEU A 142 -8.31 -19.34 14.96
N TRP A 143 -9.25 -20.29 15.07
CA TRP A 143 -9.41 -21.16 16.23
C TRP A 143 -8.44 -22.34 16.15
N PRO A 144 -7.50 -22.49 17.09
CA PRO A 144 -6.40 -23.47 16.98
C PRO A 144 -6.85 -24.93 16.86
N SER A 145 -8.01 -25.28 17.43
CA SER A 145 -8.54 -26.64 17.46
C SER A 145 -9.42 -27.02 16.28
N LEU A 146 -9.95 -26.01 15.54
CA LEU A 146 -10.77 -26.28 14.38
C LEU A 146 -9.93 -26.60 13.14
N THR A 147 -10.43 -27.49 12.31
CA THR A 147 -9.86 -27.82 11.01
C THR A 147 -10.11 -26.70 9.98
N VAL A 148 -9.35 -26.70 8.88
CA VAL A 148 -9.57 -25.78 7.75
C VAL A 148 -11.00 -25.87 7.25
N LYS A 149 -11.51 -27.10 7.07
CA LYS A 149 -12.89 -27.34 6.61
C LYS A 149 -13.93 -26.75 7.56
N GLU A 150 -13.79 -26.99 8.86
CA GLU A 150 -14.71 -26.45 9.87
C GLU A 150 -14.71 -24.93 9.90
N HIS A 151 -13.54 -24.28 9.76
CA HIS A 151 -13.47 -22.83 9.62
C HIS A 151 -14.28 -22.32 8.43
N LEU A 152 -14.10 -22.93 7.25
CA LEU A 152 -14.80 -22.54 6.03
C LEU A 152 -16.32 -22.73 6.18
N GLU A 153 -16.76 -23.86 6.77
CA GLU A 153 -18.17 -24.14 7.01
C GLU A 153 -18.80 -23.15 8.00
N VAL A 154 -18.12 -22.86 9.11
CA VAL A 154 -18.60 -21.89 10.13
C VAL A 154 -18.71 -20.50 9.53
N PHE A 155 -17.68 -20.03 8.81
CA PHE A 155 -17.72 -18.71 8.19
C PHE A 155 -18.76 -18.61 7.08
N ALA A 156 -18.97 -19.67 6.30
CA ALA A 156 -20.03 -19.73 5.30
C ALA A 156 -21.42 -19.58 5.96
N ALA A 157 -21.62 -20.27 7.09
CA ALA A 157 -22.86 -20.18 7.85
C ALA A 157 -23.08 -18.76 8.45
N VAL A 158 -22.02 -18.17 9.04
CA VAL A 158 -22.07 -16.79 9.58
C VAL A 158 -22.40 -15.78 8.49
N LYS A 159 -21.88 -15.97 7.27
CA LYS A 159 -22.21 -15.12 6.10
C LYS A 159 -23.57 -15.45 5.45
N GLY A 160 -24.33 -16.34 6.01
CA GLY A 160 -25.70 -16.66 5.55
C GLY A 160 -25.77 -17.46 4.25
N LEU A 161 -24.69 -18.16 3.85
CA LEU A 161 -24.69 -19.02 2.67
C LEU A 161 -25.56 -20.26 2.92
N ARG A 162 -26.39 -20.62 1.92
CA ARG A 162 -27.11 -21.88 1.95
C ARG A 162 -26.12 -23.04 1.83
N LYS A 163 -26.44 -24.19 2.45
CA LYS A 163 -25.51 -25.33 2.54
C LYS A 163 -24.95 -25.80 1.18
N ALA A 164 -25.78 -25.81 0.14
CA ALA A 164 -25.36 -26.17 -1.22
C ALA A 164 -24.42 -25.12 -1.84
N ASP A 165 -24.78 -23.82 -1.70
CA ASP A 165 -23.99 -22.70 -2.22
C ASP A 165 -22.65 -22.59 -1.48
N ALA A 166 -22.65 -22.85 -0.17
CA ALA A 166 -21.47 -22.90 0.68
C ALA A 166 -20.50 -23.98 0.22
N ALA A 167 -20.98 -25.19 -0.02
CA ALA A 167 -20.15 -26.31 -0.47
C ALA A 167 -19.45 -25.99 -1.80
N ALA A 168 -20.19 -25.50 -2.79
CA ALA A 168 -19.65 -25.13 -4.09
C ALA A 168 -18.67 -23.94 -4.02
N ALA A 169 -18.92 -22.94 -3.13
CA ALA A 169 -18.02 -21.83 -2.92
C ALA A 169 -16.72 -22.26 -2.24
N ILE A 170 -16.82 -23.10 -1.23
CA ILE A 170 -15.67 -23.66 -0.49
C ILE A 170 -14.80 -24.47 -1.43
N GLU A 171 -15.37 -25.40 -2.20
CA GLU A 171 -14.63 -26.23 -3.15
C GLU A 171 -13.82 -25.39 -4.13
N ARG A 172 -14.45 -24.41 -4.78
CA ARG A 172 -13.75 -23.49 -5.70
C ARG A 172 -12.60 -22.73 -5.07
N LEU A 173 -12.77 -22.25 -3.83
CA LEU A 173 -11.73 -21.48 -3.14
C LEU A 173 -10.58 -22.38 -2.66
N VAL A 174 -10.90 -23.56 -2.18
CA VAL A 174 -9.94 -24.59 -1.77
C VAL A 174 -9.07 -24.99 -2.96
N ASP A 175 -9.67 -25.20 -4.12
CA ASP A 175 -8.95 -25.56 -5.35
C ASP A 175 -8.06 -24.40 -5.83
N ALA A 176 -8.59 -23.17 -5.89
CA ALA A 176 -7.85 -22.00 -6.32
C ALA A 176 -6.62 -21.70 -5.47
N LEU A 177 -6.68 -21.98 -4.17
CA LEU A 177 -5.59 -21.70 -3.20
C LEU A 177 -4.79 -22.91 -2.81
N LYS A 178 -5.09 -24.09 -3.42
CA LYS A 178 -4.39 -25.37 -3.17
C LYS A 178 -4.40 -25.75 -1.68
N LEU A 179 -5.59 -25.79 -1.07
CA LEU A 179 -5.78 -26.12 0.34
C LEU A 179 -6.37 -27.53 0.55
N GLN A 180 -6.46 -28.36 -0.49
CA GLN A 180 -7.13 -29.68 -0.45
C GLN A 180 -6.51 -30.61 0.61
N ASP A 181 -5.18 -30.65 0.65
CA ASP A 181 -4.43 -31.57 1.54
C ASP A 181 -4.55 -31.16 3.02
N GLN A 182 -4.87 -29.89 3.29
CA GLN A 182 -4.94 -29.34 4.64
C GLN A 182 -6.35 -29.33 5.23
N LEU A 183 -7.38 -29.67 4.46
CA LEU A 183 -8.79 -29.55 4.88
C LEU A 183 -9.11 -30.21 6.23
N LYS A 184 -8.48 -31.35 6.50
CA LYS A 184 -8.71 -32.15 7.73
C LYS A 184 -7.74 -31.79 8.87
N LEU A 185 -6.77 -30.92 8.62
CA LEU A 185 -5.78 -30.54 9.62
C LEU A 185 -6.31 -29.42 10.52
N PRO A 186 -6.11 -29.49 11.85
CA PRO A 186 -6.41 -28.38 12.74
C PRO A 186 -5.42 -27.23 12.49
N THR A 187 -5.89 -25.98 12.66
CA THR A 187 -5.08 -24.81 12.29
C THR A 187 -3.80 -24.66 13.09
N LYS A 188 -3.73 -25.20 14.32
CA LYS A 188 -2.49 -25.26 15.10
C LYS A 188 -1.36 -26.08 14.44
N ALA A 189 -1.70 -27.00 13.54
CA ALA A 189 -0.75 -27.84 12.82
C ALA A 189 -0.33 -27.27 11.46
N LEU A 190 -0.90 -26.13 11.04
CA LEU A 190 -0.60 -25.50 9.77
C LEU A 190 0.64 -24.60 9.86
N SER A 191 1.36 -24.48 8.75
CA SER A 191 2.39 -23.44 8.58
C SER A 191 1.75 -22.04 8.53
N GLU A 192 2.54 -21.02 8.85
CA GLU A 192 2.06 -19.63 8.82
C GLU A 192 1.53 -19.24 7.42
N GLY A 193 2.20 -19.65 6.35
CA GLY A 193 1.74 -19.41 4.98
C GLY A 193 0.37 -20.03 4.68
N ILE A 194 0.10 -21.24 5.18
CA ILE A 194 -1.22 -21.90 5.00
C ILE A 194 -2.28 -21.19 5.84
N LYS A 195 -1.96 -20.75 7.06
CA LYS A 195 -2.87 -19.95 7.88
C LYS A 195 -3.24 -18.65 7.18
N ARG A 196 -2.27 -17.95 6.59
CA ARG A 196 -2.52 -16.72 5.80
C ARG A 196 -3.44 -16.99 4.60
N LYS A 197 -3.20 -18.08 3.84
CA LYS A 197 -4.10 -18.48 2.75
C LYS A 197 -5.52 -18.76 3.25
N LEU A 198 -5.65 -19.41 4.40
CA LEU A 198 -6.98 -19.66 5.00
C LEU A 198 -7.64 -18.32 5.40
N CYS A 199 -6.93 -17.41 6.08
CA CYS A 199 -7.48 -16.09 6.45
C CYS A 199 -7.94 -15.30 5.21
N PHE A 200 -7.17 -15.31 4.13
CA PHE A 200 -7.59 -14.71 2.86
C PHE A 200 -8.83 -15.40 2.30
N THR A 201 -8.86 -16.73 2.28
CA THR A 201 -10.03 -17.51 1.82
C THR A 201 -11.30 -17.10 2.58
N LEU A 202 -11.21 -17.02 3.90
CA LEU A 202 -12.32 -16.62 4.78
C LEU A 202 -12.79 -15.19 4.49
N SER A 203 -11.85 -14.29 4.15
CA SER A 203 -12.19 -12.90 3.84
C SER A 203 -13.00 -12.74 2.56
N ILE A 204 -12.74 -13.56 1.54
CA ILE A 204 -13.42 -13.51 0.24
C ILE A 204 -14.63 -14.46 0.12
N LEU A 205 -14.79 -15.37 1.07
CA LEU A 205 -15.91 -16.30 1.11
C LEU A 205 -17.25 -15.53 1.18
N GLY A 206 -18.25 -15.97 0.43
CA GLY A 206 -19.52 -15.27 0.34
C GLY A 206 -19.54 -14.06 -0.59
N ASN A 207 -18.46 -13.84 -1.31
CA ASN A 207 -18.37 -12.83 -2.39
C ASN A 207 -18.64 -11.38 -1.93
N PRO A 208 -17.98 -10.88 -0.87
CA PRO A 208 -18.23 -9.54 -0.34
C PRO A 208 -17.91 -8.45 -1.36
N SER A 209 -18.65 -7.34 -1.33
CA SER A 209 -18.44 -6.18 -2.22
C SER A 209 -17.16 -5.42 -1.90
N VAL A 210 -16.78 -5.41 -0.63
CA VAL A 210 -15.60 -4.72 -0.07
C VAL A 210 -14.71 -5.72 0.63
N VAL A 211 -13.41 -5.71 0.34
CA VAL A 211 -12.44 -6.55 1.04
C VAL A 211 -11.30 -5.69 1.56
N LEU A 212 -10.95 -5.90 2.82
CA LEU A 212 -9.82 -5.25 3.48
C LEU A 212 -8.75 -6.31 3.76
N LEU A 213 -7.54 -6.06 3.27
CA LEU A 213 -6.41 -6.98 3.40
C LEU A 213 -5.28 -6.26 4.16
N ASP A 214 -5.06 -6.64 5.43
CA ASP A 214 -4.01 -6.03 6.25
C ASP A 214 -2.77 -6.93 6.23
N GLU A 215 -1.78 -6.53 5.42
CA GLU A 215 -0.51 -7.23 5.19
C GLU A 215 -0.69 -8.74 4.85
N PRO A 216 -1.43 -9.08 3.78
CA PRO A 216 -1.92 -10.45 3.55
C PRO A 216 -0.84 -11.48 3.26
N SER A 217 0.34 -11.10 2.73
CA SER A 217 1.42 -12.05 2.41
C SER A 217 2.60 -12.03 3.38
N THR A 218 2.47 -11.31 4.50
CA THR A 218 3.53 -11.26 5.53
C THR A 218 3.77 -12.63 6.14
N GLY A 219 5.06 -13.00 6.28
CA GLY A 219 5.46 -14.29 6.87
C GLY A 219 5.35 -15.49 5.92
N MET A 220 5.01 -15.29 4.66
CA MET A 220 4.99 -16.35 3.64
C MET A 220 6.34 -16.47 2.92
N ASP A 221 6.63 -17.68 2.45
CA ASP A 221 7.73 -17.94 1.53
C ASP A 221 7.47 -17.28 0.14
N PRO A 222 8.51 -17.04 -0.69
CA PRO A 222 8.35 -16.34 -1.97
C PRO A 222 7.36 -17.00 -2.94
N GLU A 223 7.30 -18.31 -2.97
CA GLU A 223 6.34 -19.03 -3.82
C GLU A 223 4.90 -18.84 -3.32
N GLY A 224 4.69 -18.95 -2.01
CA GLY A 224 3.41 -18.69 -1.37
C GLY A 224 2.92 -17.26 -1.58
N GLN A 225 3.84 -16.28 -1.51
CA GLN A 225 3.54 -14.87 -1.80
C GLN A 225 3.03 -14.70 -3.24
N GLN A 226 3.73 -15.25 -4.22
CA GLN A 226 3.31 -15.16 -5.63
C GLN A 226 1.93 -15.80 -5.86
N GLN A 227 1.67 -16.96 -5.27
CA GLN A 227 0.36 -17.60 -5.35
C GLN A 227 -0.74 -16.73 -4.73
N MET A 228 -0.47 -16.11 -3.58
CA MET A 228 -1.39 -15.19 -2.91
C MET A 228 -1.67 -13.96 -3.79
N TRP A 229 -0.65 -13.33 -4.36
CA TRP A 229 -0.80 -12.16 -5.23
C TRP A 229 -1.63 -12.47 -6.47
N GLN A 230 -1.39 -13.63 -7.10
CA GLN A 230 -2.20 -14.09 -8.24
C GLN A 230 -3.67 -14.30 -7.83
N ALA A 231 -3.91 -14.90 -6.66
CA ALA A 231 -5.25 -15.12 -6.15
C ALA A 231 -5.98 -13.80 -5.85
N ILE A 232 -5.30 -12.81 -5.25
CA ILE A 232 -5.87 -11.49 -5.00
C ILE A 232 -6.24 -10.82 -6.34
N ARG A 233 -5.33 -10.76 -7.31
CA ARG A 233 -5.63 -10.17 -8.62
C ARG A 233 -6.80 -10.85 -9.32
N ALA A 234 -6.83 -12.17 -9.33
CA ALA A 234 -7.91 -12.95 -9.95
C ALA A 234 -9.27 -12.70 -9.27
N THR A 235 -9.25 -12.44 -7.96
CA THR A 235 -10.46 -12.20 -7.17
C THR A 235 -11.14 -10.88 -7.53
N PHE A 236 -10.39 -9.83 -7.83
CA PHE A 236 -10.93 -8.47 -7.98
C PHE A 236 -10.99 -8.00 -9.42
N LYS A 237 -10.11 -8.47 -10.30
CA LYS A 237 -10.05 -8.03 -11.69
C LYS A 237 -11.39 -8.26 -12.42
N ASN A 238 -11.90 -7.22 -13.07
CA ASN A 238 -13.15 -7.26 -13.84
C ASN A 238 -14.38 -7.66 -13.01
N THR A 239 -14.44 -7.29 -11.74
CA THR A 239 -15.56 -7.56 -10.85
C THR A 239 -16.18 -6.27 -10.33
N GLU A 240 -17.39 -6.38 -9.74
CA GLU A 240 -18.06 -5.26 -9.04
C GLU A 240 -17.54 -5.03 -7.62
N ARG A 241 -16.53 -5.79 -7.19
CA ARG A 241 -15.90 -5.74 -5.88
C ARG A 241 -14.69 -4.83 -5.91
N GLY A 242 -14.23 -4.38 -4.73
CA GLY A 242 -12.96 -3.68 -4.61
C GLY A 242 -12.26 -4.05 -3.32
N ALA A 243 -10.94 -3.88 -3.32
CA ALA A 243 -10.12 -4.15 -2.14
C ALA A 243 -9.23 -2.97 -1.74
N LEU A 244 -9.07 -2.80 -0.43
CA LEU A 244 -8.00 -2.00 0.16
C LEU A 244 -6.97 -2.95 0.76
N LEU A 245 -5.75 -2.85 0.29
CA LEU A 245 -4.62 -3.65 0.75
C LEU A 245 -3.63 -2.74 1.48
N THR A 246 -3.25 -3.09 2.70
CA THR A 246 -2.14 -2.42 3.38
C THR A 246 -0.89 -3.27 3.27
N THR A 247 0.23 -2.64 3.01
CA THR A 247 1.53 -3.32 2.99
C THR A 247 2.67 -2.33 3.24
N HIS A 248 3.78 -2.84 3.70
CA HIS A 248 5.07 -2.17 3.69
C HIS A 248 6.02 -2.80 2.65
N TYR A 249 5.55 -3.83 1.94
CA TYR A 249 6.32 -4.57 0.94
C TYR A 249 5.98 -4.08 -0.47
N MET A 250 6.92 -3.38 -1.10
CA MET A 250 6.68 -2.71 -2.37
C MET A 250 6.45 -3.67 -3.54
N ALA A 251 7.11 -4.84 -3.52
CA ALA A 251 6.90 -5.86 -4.54
C ALA A 251 5.46 -6.41 -4.52
N GLU A 252 4.84 -6.56 -3.33
CA GLU A 252 3.42 -6.91 -3.21
C GLU A 252 2.54 -5.85 -3.85
N ALA A 253 2.80 -4.57 -3.52
CA ALA A 253 2.05 -3.46 -4.10
C ALA A 253 2.16 -3.42 -5.63
N GLU A 254 3.36 -3.57 -6.18
CA GLU A 254 3.59 -3.60 -7.63
C GLU A 254 2.92 -4.80 -8.31
N ALA A 255 2.88 -5.96 -7.64
CA ALA A 255 2.28 -7.17 -8.18
C ALA A 255 0.75 -7.16 -8.16
N VAL A 256 0.14 -6.52 -7.15
CA VAL A 256 -1.29 -6.70 -6.83
C VAL A 256 -2.12 -5.45 -7.08
N CYS A 257 -1.59 -4.25 -6.76
CA CYS A 257 -2.39 -3.02 -6.74
C CYS A 257 -2.50 -2.36 -8.13
N ASP A 258 -3.66 -1.78 -8.41
CA ASP A 258 -3.89 -0.94 -9.60
C ASP A 258 -3.43 0.49 -9.34
N ARG A 259 -3.71 0.99 -8.15
CA ARG A 259 -3.22 2.27 -7.62
C ARG A 259 -2.64 2.08 -6.22
N VAL A 260 -1.74 2.96 -5.85
CA VAL A 260 -1.18 2.99 -4.50
C VAL A 260 -1.29 4.40 -3.91
N ALA A 261 -1.49 4.45 -2.60
CA ALA A 261 -1.47 5.64 -1.79
C ALA A 261 -0.35 5.50 -0.75
N ILE A 262 0.62 6.41 -0.75
CA ILE A 262 1.73 6.40 0.21
C ILE A 262 1.37 7.26 1.39
N MET A 263 1.43 6.66 2.58
CA MET A 263 1.09 7.28 3.85
C MET A 263 2.34 7.47 4.71
N VAL A 264 2.58 8.69 5.16
CA VAL A 264 3.68 9.05 6.06
C VAL A 264 3.14 9.92 7.19
N SER A 265 3.49 9.62 8.44
CA SER A 265 3.06 10.37 9.65
C SER A 265 1.57 10.69 9.72
N GLY A 266 0.74 9.75 9.25
CA GLY A 266 -0.73 9.88 9.28
C GLY A 266 -1.35 10.66 8.11
N ARG A 267 -0.56 11.15 7.13
CA ARG A 267 -1.02 11.88 5.94
C ARG A 267 -0.75 11.10 4.67
N LEU A 268 -1.57 11.30 3.64
CA LEU A 268 -1.24 10.84 2.28
C LEU A 268 -0.23 11.82 1.67
N ARG A 269 0.88 11.29 1.18
CA ARG A 269 1.89 12.07 0.46
C ARG A 269 1.69 12.02 -1.05
N CYS A 270 1.25 10.89 -1.57
CA CYS A 270 0.86 10.74 -2.96
C CYS A 270 -0.18 9.63 -3.13
N ILE A 271 -0.91 9.67 -4.23
CA ILE A 271 -1.85 8.63 -4.63
C ILE A 271 -1.96 8.57 -6.15
N GLY A 272 -1.86 7.39 -6.73
CA GLY A 272 -1.97 7.23 -8.18
C GLY A 272 -1.63 5.84 -8.67
N ALA A 273 -1.68 5.64 -9.98
CA ALA A 273 -1.17 4.43 -10.60
C ALA A 273 0.35 4.32 -10.38
N ILE A 274 0.85 3.11 -10.20
CA ILE A 274 2.26 2.87 -9.87
C ILE A 274 3.20 3.51 -10.89
N GLN A 275 2.91 3.36 -12.19
CA GLN A 275 3.72 3.95 -13.24
C GLN A 275 3.70 5.49 -13.23
N HIS A 276 2.55 6.09 -12.90
CA HIS A 276 2.43 7.55 -12.74
C HIS A 276 3.33 8.04 -11.58
N LEU A 277 3.31 7.35 -10.43
CA LEU A 277 4.13 7.71 -9.28
C LEU A 277 5.63 7.54 -9.57
N LYS A 278 6.02 6.46 -10.24
CA LYS A 278 7.40 6.26 -10.71
C LYS A 278 7.87 7.37 -11.66
N ASN A 279 6.99 7.86 -12.53
CA ASN A 279 7.33 8.96 -13.46
C ASN A 279 7.39 10.33 -12.77
N LYS A 280 6.51 10.57 -11.79
CA LYS A 280 6.39 11.85 -11.09
C LYS A 280 7.50 12.06 -10.05
N PHE A 281 7.78 11.03 -9.26
CA PHE A 281 8.72 11.10 -8.15
C PHE A 281 10.06 10.42 -8.42
N GLY A 282 10.15 9.61 -9.47
CA GLY A 282 11.39 8.96 -9.87
C GLY A 282 12.32 9.94 -10.57
N LYS A 283 13.17 10.62 -9.80
CA LYS A 283 14.13 11.63 -10.31
C LYS A 283 15.29 11.03 -11.09
N ASN A 284 15.53 9.73 -10.96
CA ASN A 284 16.72 9.06 -11.51
C ASN A 284 16.38 7.76 -12.22
N TYR A 285 17.22 7.41 -13.20
CA TYR A 285 17.35 6.05 -13.71
C TYR A 285 18.49 5.33 -13.00
N LEU A 286 18.38 4.03 -12.86
CA LEU A 286 19.43 3.17 -12.34
C LEU A 286 20.10 2.47 -13.52
N LEU A 287 21.41 2.72 -13.69
CA LEU A 287 22.24 2.03 -14.65
C LEU A 287 23.12 1.02 -13.93
N GLU A 288 22.91 -0.24 -14.21
CA GLU A 288 23.71 -1.35 -13.70
C GLU A 288 24.55 -1.88 -14.86
N MET A 289 25.85 -2.08 -14.63
CA MET A 289 26.77 -2.60 -15.64
C MET A 289 27.66 -3.67 -15.04
N LYS A 290 27.72 -4.81 -15.69
CA LYS A 290 28.59 -5.92 -15.29
C LYS A 290 29.82 -6.00 -16.19
N VAL A 291 30.99 -5.87 -15.57
CA VAL A 291 32.27 -5.83 -16.26
C VAL A 291 32.92 -7.23 -16.22
N LYS A 292 33.43 -7.71 -17.35
CA LYS A 292 34.16 -9.01 -17.41
C LYS A 292 35.50 -8.92 -16.70
N THR A 293 36.19 -7.78 -16.85
CA THR A 293 37.56 -7.57 -16.35
C THR A 293 37.63 -6.33 -15.44
N PRO A 294 38.05 -6.47 -14.16
CA PRO A 294 38.14 -5.34 -13.22
C PRO A 294 39.11 -4.23 -13.65
N THR A 295 40.07 -4.52 -14.50
CA THR A 295 41.09 -3.55 -14.96
C THR A 295 40.54 -2.40 -15.79
N GLN A 296 39.33 -2.54 -16.34
CA GLN A 296 38.67 -1.52 -17.18
C GLN A 296 37.76 -0.56 -16.39
N GLU A 297 37.63 -0.78 -15.10
CA GLU A 297 36.68 -0.04 -14.24
C GLU A 297 36.89 1.47 -14.28
N VAL A 298 38.14 1.93 -14.16
CA VAL A 298 38.48 3.37 -14.11
C VAL A 298 38.18 4.06 -15.44
N THR A 299 38.53 3.43 -16.53
CA THR A 299 38.28 3.97 -17.89
C THR A 299 36.79 3.96 -18.24
N LEU A 300 36.08 2.92 -17.84
CA LEU A 300 34.61 2.85 -17.99
C LEU A 300 33.92 3.91 -17.14
N HIS A 301 34.34 4.11 -15.90
CA HIS A 301 33.80 5.16 -15.03
C HIS A 301 33.96 6.55 -15.67
N SER A 302 35.14 6.87 -16.18
CA SER A 302 35.39 8.15 -16.84
C SER A 302 34.55 8.33 -18.11
N GLU A 303 34.30 7.26 -18.87
CA GLU A 303 33.45 7.30 -20.05
C GLU A 303 31.98 7.51 -19.69
N ILE A 304 31.48 6.87 -18.61
CA ILE A 304 30.11 7.08 -18.14
C ILE A 304 29.91 8.53 -17.67
N LEU A 305 30.84 9.11 -16.91
CA LEU A 305 30.76 10.52 -16.52
C LEU A 305 30.84 11.47 -17.71
N ARG A 306 31.57 11.10 -18.77
CA ARG A 306 31.61 11.87 -20.02
C ARG A 306 30.26 11.86 -20.75
N LEU A 307 29.57 10.71 -20.77
CA LEU A 307 28.28 10.53 -21.47
C LEU A 307 27.09 11.04 -20.66
N PHE A 308 27.18 10.95 -19.35
CA PHE A 308 26.17 11.36 -18.37
C PHE A 308 26.85 12.16 -17.25
N PRO A 309 27.00 13.49 -17.41
CA PRO A 309 27.83 14.32 -16.53
C PRO A 309 27.37 14.35 -15.07
N GLN A 310 26.07 14.15 -14.82
CA GLN A 310 25.49 14.16 -13.49
C GLN A 310 25.31 12.74 -12.90
N ALA A 311 25.95 11.74 -13.50
CA ALA A 311 25.87 10.36 -13.01
C ALA A 311 26.52 10.22 -11.62
N ALA A 312 25.75 9.75 -10.65
CA ALA A 312 26.24 9.49 -9.30
C ALA A 312 26.48 7.98 -9.11
N ARG A 313 27.73 7.59 -8.84
CA ARG A 313 28.06 6.20 -8.53
C ARG A 313 27.54 5.83 -7.16
N GLN A 314 26.82 4.70 -7.03
CA GLN A 314 26.18 4.27 -5.78
C GLN A 314 27.00 3.20 -5.06
N GLU A 315 27.37 2.13 -5.76
CA GLU A 315 28.00 0.97 -5.14
C GLU A 315 29.16 0.45 -6.02
N ARG A 316 30.13 -0.18 -5.36
CA ARG A 316 31.28 -0.80 -5.95
C ARG A 316 31.41 -2.25 -5.47
N PHE A 317 30.85 -3.17 -6.28
CA PHE A 317 31.19 -4.59 -6.14
C PHE A 317 32.20 -4.95 -7.24
N SER A 318 33.08 -5.88 -6.99
CA SER A 318 34.23 -6.21 -7.85
C SER A 318 33.96 -6.38 -9.36
N SER A 319 32.71 -6.60 -9.77
CA SER A 319 32.32 -6.76 -11.19
C SER A 319 31.05 -5.98 -11.55
N LEU A 320 30.34 -5.39 -10.58
CA LEU A 320 29.09 -4.66 -10.81
C LEU A 320 29.27 -3.18 -10.48
N MET A 321 28.97 -2.33 -11.46
CA MET A 321 28.97 -0.87 -11.31
C MET A 321 27.53 -0.36 -11.38
N VAL A 322 27.11 0.39 -10.35
CA VAL A 322 25.76 0.93 -10.25
C VAL A 322 25.81 2.44 -10.23
N TYR A 323 25.08 3.09 -11.14
CA TYR A 323 24.96 4.55 -11.23
C TYR A 323 23.50 5.00 -11.14
N LYS A 324 23.28 6.12 -10.45
CA LYS A 324 22.07 6.92 -10.58
C LYS A 324 22.28 7.97 -11.67
N LEU A 325 21.42 7.94 -12.68
CA LEU A 325 21.43 8.90 -13.78
C LEU A 325 20.18 9.80 -13.65
N PRO A 326 20.31 11.12 -13.55
CA PRO A 326 19.18 12.02 -13.59
C PRO A 326 18.34 11.82 -14.85
N VAL A 327 17.03 11.97 -14.74
CA VAL A 327 16.09 11.80 -15.88
C VAL A 327 16.45 12.73 -17.04
N GLU A 328 16.99 13.91 -16.74
CA GLU A 328 17.40 14.91 -17.73
C GLU A 328 18.56 14.40 -18.61
N ASP A 329 19.51 13.70 -18.05
CA ASP A 329 20.67 13.14 -18.76
C ASP A 329 20.30 11.94 -19.66
N VAL A 330 19.21 11.24 -19.32
CA VAL A 330 18.80 10.00 -20.01
C VAL A 330 17.76 10.27 -21.11
N ARG A 331 17.13 11.41 -21.12
CA ARG A 331 16.17 11.79 -22.17
C ARG A 331 16.85 12.41 -23.37
N PRO A 332 16.51 12.00 -24.63
CA PRO A 332 15.57 10.93 -24.97
C PRO A 332 16.19 9.54 -24.79
N LEU A 333 15.43 8.59 -24.26
CA LEU A 333 15.86 7.21 -23.96
C LEU A 333 16.55 6.50 -25.12
N ALA A 334 16.10 6.72 -26.36
CA ALA A 334 16.70 6.11 -27.55
C ALA A 334 18.18 6.49 -27.70
N GLN A 335 18.55 7.74 -27.42
CA GLN A 335 19.95 8.19 -27.48
C GLN A 335 20.77 7.60 -26.32
N ALA A 336 20.19 7.49 -25.14
CA ALA A 336 20.85 6.87 -23.99
C ALA A 336 21.16 5.40 -24.27
N PHE A 337 20.21 4.64 -24.80
CA PHE A 337 20.43 3.25 -25.19
C PHE A 337 21.49 3.12 -26.29
N PHE A 338 21.48 4.00 -27.30
CA PHE A 338 22.50 4.01 -28.33
C PHE A 338 23.90 4.27 -27.76
N LYS A 339 24.04 5.24 -26.85
CA LYS A 339 25.31 5.50 -26.15
C LYS A 339 25.79 4.29 -25.35
N LEU A 340 24.87 3.66 -24.59
CA LEU A 340 25.19 2.49 -23.75
C LEU A 340 25.54 1.26 -24.57
N GLU A 341 24.93 1.06 -25.74
CA GLU A 341 25.27 -0.03 -26.62
C GLU A 341 26.69 0.13 -27.20
N ASN A 342 27.08 1.34 -27.55
CA ASN A 342 28.46 1.65 -27.96
C ASN A 342 29.46 1.41 -26.82
N VAL A 343 29.10 1.76 -25.57
CA VAL A 343 29.91 1.47 -24.37
C VAL A 343 30.05 -0.03 -24.19
N LYS A 344 28.96 -0.80 -24.30
CA LYS A 344 28.97 -2.25 -24.17
C LYS A 344 29.96 -2.91 -25.15
N GLN A 345 29.93 -2.50 -26.41
CA GLN A 345 30.82 -3.03 -27.44
C GLN A 345 32.28 -2.63 -27.19
N ARG A 346 32.56 -1.38 -26.80
CA ARG A 346 33.90 -0.86 -26.59
C ARG A 346 34.61 -1.44 -25.38
N PHE A 347 33.85 -1.66 -24.28
CA PHE A 347 34.37 -2.15 -22.99
C PHE A 347 34.10 -3.62 -22.75
N ASP A 348 33.58 -4.35 -23.75
CA ASP A 348 33.21 -5.77 -23.63
C ASP A 348 32.44 -6.10 -22.35
N LEU A 349 31.38 -5.32 -22.08
CA LEU A 349 30.51 -5.55 -20.91
C LEU A 349 29.78 -6.87 -21.08
N GLU A 350 29.66 -7.62 -19.99
CA GLU A 350 28.83 -8.83 -19.97
C GLU A 350 27.37 -8.50 -20.20
N GLU A 351 26.86 -7.53 -19.43
CA GLU A 351 25.50 -7.02 -19.56
C GLU A 351 25.39 -5.60 -19.00
N TYR A 352 24.36 -4.88 -19.42
CA TYR A 352 23.93 -3.65 -18.76
C TYR A 352 22.40 -3.61 -18.67
N SER A 353 21.90 -2.95 -17.63
CA SER A 353 20.47 -2.68 -17.40
C SER A 353 20.27 -1.20 -17.14
N LEU A 354 19.31 -0.58 -17.80
CA LEU A 354 18.86 0.78 -17.54
C LEU A 354 17.40 0.71 -17.12
N SER A 355 17.15 0.90 -15.83
CA SER A 355 15.82 0.79 -15.23
C SER A 355 15.36 2.12 -14.64
N GLN A 356 14.05 2.33 -14.62
CA GLN A 356 13.45 3.44 -13.86
C GLN A 356 13.55 3.18 -12.36
N SER A 357 13.46 4.26 -11.57
CA SER A 357 13.33 4.15 -10.11
C SER A 357 12.22 3.18 -9.73
N THR A 358 12.51 2.32 -8.76
CA THR A 358 11.52 1.40 -8.20
C THR A 358 10.52 2.17 -7.31
N LEU A 359 9.36 1.56 -7.05
CA LEU A 359 8.39 2.13 -6.10
C LEU A 359 9.01 2.27 -4.70
N GLU A 360 9.94 1.39 -4.34
CA GLU A 360 10.68 1.45 -3.08
C GLU A 360 11.55 2.70 -2.99
N GLN A 361 12.25 3.07 -4.06
CA GLN A 361 13.05 4.29 -4.10
C GLN A 361 12.18 5.55 -3.96
N VAL A 362 11.04 5.58 -4.67
CA VAL A 362 10.05 6.66 -4.53
C VAL A 362 9.56 6.77 -3.09
N PHE A 363 9.26 5.64 -2.46
CA PHE A 363 8.81 5.59 -1.08
C PHE A 363 9.88 6.09 -0.10
N LEU A 364 11.13 5.68 -0.28
CA LEU A 364 12.25 6.13 0.55
C LEU A 364 12.50 7.64 0.43
N GLU A 365 12.41 8.20 -0.77
CA GLU A 365 12.55 9.65 -0.97
C GLU A 365 11.44 10.43 -0.25
N LEU A 366 10.18 10.03 -0.43
CA LEU A 366 9.04 10.67 0.23
C LEU A 366 9.10 10.55 1.77
N SER A 367 9.63 9.44 2.27
CA SER A 367 9.80 9.22 3.72
C SER A 367 10.90 10.11 4.31
N LYS A 368 12.03 10.30 3.62
CA LYS A 368 13.13 11.18 4.04
C LYS A 368 12.73 12.65 4.04
N GLU A 369 12.01 13.10 3.02
CA GLU A 369 11.51 14.48 2.96
C GLU A 369 10.64 14.80 4.18
N GLN A 370 9.81 13.85 4.61
CA GLN A 370 8.96 14.04 5.79
C GLN A 370 9.75 14.05 7.12
N GLU A 371 10.76 13.19 7.27
CA GLU A 371 11.60 13.20 8.48
C GLU A 371 12.29 14.56 8.65
N LEU A 372 12.73 15.16 7.55
CA LEU A 372 13.33 16.50 7.56
C LEU A 372 12.31 17.59 7.89
N ASP A 373 11.08 17.48 7.43
CA ASP A 373 10.02 18.43 7.73
C ASP A 373 9.53 18.29 9.19
N ASP A 374 9.36 17.06 9.68
CA ASP A 374 9.02 16.80 11.10
C ASP A 374 10.12 17.32 12.04
N LEU A 375 11.40 17.17 11.67
CA LEU A 375 12.54 17.75 12.42
C LEU A 375 12.50 19.28 12.42
N LYS A 376 12.11 19.93 11.32
CA LYS A 376 11.95 21.40 11.26
C LYS A 376 10.78 21.89 12.12
N GLU A 377 9.67 21.15 12.18
CA GLU A 377 8.52 21.47 13.04
C GLU A 377 8.84 21.29 14.55
N GLU A 378 9.67 20.31 14.91
CA GLU A 378 10.08 20.07 16.32
C GLU A 378 11.15 21.06 16.82
N LEU A 379 11.88 21.69 15.92
CA LEU A 379 12.90 22.67 16.26
C LEU A 379 12.27 24.02 16.64
N HIS A 380 12.24 24.29 17.93
CA HIS A 380 11.82 25.60 18.47
C HIS A 380 12.67 26.71 17.80
N PRO A 381 12.07 27.87 17.41
CA PRO A 381 12.76 28.95 16.69
C PRO A 381 14.02 29.53 17.39
N SER A 382 14.25 29.11 18.62
CA SER A 382 15.42 29.55 19.44
C SER A 382 16.69 28.73 19.22
N VAL A 383 16.67 27.61 18.53
CA VAL A 383 17.83 26.76 18.29
C VAL A 383 18.44 27.07 16.92
N LYS A 384 19.41 27.96 16.87
CA LYS A 384 20.22 28.19 15.66
C LYS A 384 21.29 27.08 15.57
N TRP A 385 21.12 26.13 14.67
CA TRP A 385 22.16 25.17 14.33
C TRP A 385 23.26 25.87 13.53
N LYS A 386 24.53 25.84 14.01
CA LYS A 386 25.67 26.09 13.15
C LYS A 386 25.84 24.86 12.26
N LEU A 387 25.65 25.04 10.96
CA LEU A 387 26.09 24.07 9.98
C LEU A 387 27.59 23.89 10.16
N LEU A 388 28.02 22.70 10.56
CA LEU A 388 29.42 22.30 10.50
C LEU A 388 29.83 22.29 9.03
N PRO A 389 31.01 22.85 8.68
CA PRO A 389 31.52 22.73 7.31
C PRO A 389 31.63 21.26 6.97
N GLN A 390 31.10 20.86 5.80
CA GLN A 390 31.41 19.57 5.24
C GLN A 390 32.90 19.57 4.91
N GLU A 391 33.67 18.76 5.59
CA GLU A 391 35.02 18.43 5.14
C GLU A 391 34.88 17.67 3.82
N GLU A 392 35.29 18.28 2.75
CA GLU A 392 35.46 17.62 1.46
C GLU A 392 36.61 16.59 1.60
N PRO A 393 36.44 15.36 1.06
CA PRO A 393 37.49 14.36 0.99
C PRO A 393 38.52 14.65 -0.08
#